data_97d09e741ea5d207e27c9d034129e866
#
_entry.id   97d09e741ea5d207e27c9d034129e866
#
_cell.length_a   1.000
_cell.length_b   1.000
_cell.length_c   1.000
_cell.angle_alpha   90.00
_cell.angle_beta   90.00
_cell.angle_gamma   90.00
#
_symmetry.space_group_name_H-M   'P 1'
#
loop_
_entity.id
_entity.type
_entity.pdbx_description
1 polymer ?
#
loop_
_entity_poly.entity_id
_entity_poly.type
_entity_poly.pdbx_seq_one_letter_code
_entity_poly.pdbx_strand_id
1 'polypeptide(L)'
;MEHTGSPLSSSAMMMLSLLTGCGSKTEDSAPADSTPAEETPAEPAAAASLLEKVKTSGKLVVGTEAQYAPYEFKDLNANFAGCDMWLAQQIADHLGVELEVVDMSFDGIIPAVKSGQVDLGIAAFTKTPERAEEIDFSDLYEKSAQLLIVKAGNADLYSTKESLAGQKVGAQKGTIQSQLIQTALPDSELFELEKYPALALEVQNGNIAGLVVDQAVGESLIATSNGGLEVSNFAFTSEEASFGKAVVAAKGSEDLLAEVNTVINQVVNDGSYLKAYDEAVELAASMGL
;
A
#
# COMPACT_ATOMS: atom_id res chain seq x y z
N MET A 1 -37.77 -1.49 45.06
CA MET A 1 -38.98 -1.32 44.27
C MET A 1 -38.61 -1.77 42.87
N GLU A 2 -38.62 -3.11 42.51
CA GLU A 2 -39.83 -3.86 42.08
C GLU A 2 -40.50 -3.11 40.94
N HIS A 3 -40.74 -3.64 39.75
CA HIS A 3 -41.16 -4.98 39.26
C HIS A 3 -40.78 -5.12 37.77
N THR A 4 -40.23 -6.28 37.29
CA THR A 4 -40.95 -7.41 36.66
C THR A 4 -41.69 -7.03 35.35
N GLY A 5 -41.56 -7.72 34.24
CA GLY A 5 -41.54 -9.08 33.89
C GLY A 5 -41.58 -9.34 32.40
N SER A 6 -41.03 -10.42 31.93
CA SER A 6 -41.37 -11.16 30.70
C SER A 6 -42.78 -11.78 30.84
N PRO A 7 -43.41 -12.39 29.77
CA PRO A 7 -42.87 -13.52 29.05
C PRO A 7 -43.37 -13.78 27.61
N LEU A 8 -42.65 -14.66 26.91
CA LEU A 8 -43.05 -15.81 26.06
C LEU A 8 -44.38 -15.81 25.30
N SER A 9 -44.34 -16.13 23.99
CA SER A 9 -45.13 -17.27 23.49
C SER A 9 -44.74 -17.74 22.10
N SER A 10 -44.42 -18.99 22.03
CA SER A 10 -44.38 -19.94 20.92
C SER A 10 -45.66 -19.94 20.06
N SER A 11 -45.56 -20.31 18.80
CA SER A 11 -46.33 -21.44 18.24
C SER A 11 -45.87 -21.80 16.82
N ALA A 12 -45.51 -23.03 16.71
CA ALA A 12 -45.35 -23.79 15.46
C ALA A 12 -46.72 -24.12 14.85
N MET A 13 -46.78 -24.26 13.54
CA MET A 13 -47.76 -25.11 12.90
C MET A 13 -47.28 -25.70 11.61
N MET A 14 -47.05 -27.00 11.62
CA MET A 14 -46.96 -27.93 10.50
C MET A 14 -48.28 -28.01 9.79
N MET A 15 -48.29 -28.12 8.46
CA MET A 15 -49.30 -28.87 7.72
C MET A 15 -48.72 -29.60 6.53
N LEU A 16 -48.81 -30.89 6.65
CA LEU A 16 -48.58 -31.98 5.73
C LEU A 16 -49.90 -32.23 4.98
N SER A 17 -49.93 -32.34 3.65
CA SER A 17 -51.00 -33.00 2.93
C SER A 17 -50.52 -33.75 1.70
N LEU A 18 -50.52 -35.05 1.87
CA LEU A 18 -50.50 -36.07 0.82
C LEU A 18 -51.92 -36.17 0.20
N LEU A 19 -51.97 -36.32 -1.10
CA LEU A 19 -53.07 -37.03 -1.78
C LEU A 19 -52.61 -37.70 -3.08
N THR A 20 -52.71 -38.98 -3.06
CA THR A 20 -52.60 -40.01 -4.09
C THR A 20 -53.76 -39.93 -5.10
N GLY A 21 -53.48 -40.24 -6.35
CA GLY A 21 -54.51 -40.51 -7.38
C GLY A 21 -53.94 -41.28 -8.56
N CYS A 22 -54.22 -42.59 -8.57
CA CYS A 22 -53.93 -43.56 -9.62
C CYS A 22 -54.99 -43.49 -10.72
N GLY A 23 -54.60 -43.80 -11.98
CA GLY A 23 -55.60 -44.08 -13.03
C GLY A 23 -55.02 -44.24 -14.42
N SER A 24 -54.88 -45.41 -14.82
CA SER A 24 -54.65 -46.30 -15.95
C SER A 24 -54.90 -45.88 -17.40
N LYS A 25 -54.03 -46.44 -18.24
CA LYS A 25 -54.15 -47.19 -19.53
C LYS A 25 -54.07 -46.46 -20.86
N THR A 26 -53.03 -46.85 -21.60
CA THR A 26 -52.87 -47.45 -22.96
C THR A 26 -53.25 -46.55 -24.13
N GLU A 27 -52.37 -46.32 -25.10
CA GLU A 27 -51.90 -47.18 -26.21
C GLU A 27 -50.77 -46.49 -26.99
N ASP A 28 -49.74 -47.24 -27.22
CA ASP A 28 -48.99 -47.55 -28.45
C ASP A 28 -48.81 -46.45 -29.53
N SER A 29 -47.58 -46.01 -29.70
CA SER A 29 -46.88 -45.75 -30.99
C SER A 29 -45.37 -45.59 -30.75
N ALA A 30 -44.61 -46.41 -31.47
CA ALA A 30 -43.16 -46.57 -31.43
C ALA A 30 -42.36 -45.38 -32.06
N PRO A 31 -41.01 -45.45 -32.12
CA PRO A 31 -40.12 -44.48 -31.48
C PRO A 31 -39.57 -43.48 -32.49
N ALA A 32 -39.48 -42.22 -32.10
CA ALA A 32 -38.56 -41.28 -32.74
C ALA A 32 -37.28 -41.21 -31.92
N ASP A 33 -36.22 -41.68 -32.52
CA ASP A 33 -34.83 -41.56 -32.11
C ASP A 33 -34.47 -40.06 -31.91
N SER A 34 -34.45 -39.58 -30.66
CA SER A 34 -33.89 -38.32 -30.30
C SER A 34 -32.65 -38.56 -29.46
N THR A 35 -31.51 -38.57 -30.16
CA THR A 35 -30.17 -38.46 -29.55
C THR A 35 -30.15 -37.29 -28.55
N PRO A 36 -29.77 -37.52 -27.30
CA PRO A 36 -29.53 -36.41 -26.39
C PRO A 36 -28.37 -35.57 -26.93
N ALA A 37 -28.62 -34.29 -27.17
CA ALA A 37 -27.55 -33.33 -27.38
C ALA A 37 -26.70 -33.33 -26.10
N GLU A 38 -25.46 -33.76 -26.25
CA GLU A 38 -24.42 -33.68 -25.23
C GLU A 38 -24.19 -32.17 -24.93
N GLU A 39 -24.78 -31.66 -23.86
CA GLU A 39 -24.46 -30.32 -23.33
C GLU A 39 -22.98 -30.37 -22.93
N THR A 40 -22.13 -29.78 -23.77
CA THR A 40 -20.75 -29.48 -23.41
C THR A 40 -20.78 -28.61 -22.17
N PRO A 41 -20.12 -28.99 -21.05
CA PRO A 41 -20.04 -28.11 -19.88
C PRO A 41 -19.44 -26.78 -20.33
N ALA A 42 -20.17 -25.69 -20.10
CA ALA A 42 -19.63 -24.36 -20.30
C ALA A 42 -18.40 -24.22 -19.39
N GLU A 43 -17.26 -24.00 -20.01
CA GLU A 43 -16.03 -23.66 -19.31
C GLU A 43 -16.32 -22.46 -18.41
N PRO A 44 -15.95 -22.48 -17.10
CA PRO A 44 -16.21 -21.36 -16.23
C PRO A 44 -15.55 -20.12 -16.85
N ALA A 45 -16.36 -19.09 -17.13
CA ALA A 45 -15.86 -17.81 -17.62
C ALA A 45 -14.72 -17.36 -16.68
N ALA A 46 -13.52 -17.22 -17.25
CA ALA A 46 -12.38 -16.73 -16.50
C ALA A 46 -12.78 -15.39 -15.84
N ALA A 47 -12.52 -15.26 -14.54
CA ALA A 47 -12.78 -13.98 -13.84
C ALA A 47 -12.05 -12.87 -14.59
N ALA A 48 -12.74 -11.73 -14.82
CA ALA A 48 -12.14 -10.58 -15.48
C ALA A 48 -10.84 -10.18 -14.77
N SER A 49 -9.81 -9.91 -15.55
CA SER A 49 -8.52 -9.50 -15.00
C SER A 49 -8.61 -8.12 -14.31
N LEU A 50 -7.62 -7.77 -13.49
CA LEU A 50 -7.61 -6.46 -12.82
C LEU A 50 -7.54 -5.32 -13.83
N LEU A 51 -6.78 -5.47 -14.91
CA LEU A 51 -6.73 -4.51 -16.01
C LEU A 51 -8.10 -4.30 -16.69
N GLU A 52 -8.82 -5.40 -16.96
CA GLU A 52 -10.17 -5.33 -17.53
C GLU A 52 -11.14 -4.64 -16.56
N LYS A 53 -11.05 -4.93 -15.26
CA LYS A 53 -11.83 -4.26 -14.22
C LYS A 53 -11.60 -2.75 -14.25
N VAL A 54 -10.34 -2.30 -14.22
CA VAL A 54 -9.95 -0.88 -14.27
C VAL A 54 -10.46 -0.20 -15.55
N LYS A 55 -10.23 -0.79 -16.72
CA LYS A 55 -10.68 -0.26 -18.00
C LYS A 55 -12.23 -0.19 -18.11
N THR A 56 -12.92 -1.19 -17.58
CA THR A 56 -14.40 -1.24 -17.63
C THR A 56 -15.03 -0.25 -16.63
N SER A 57 -14.44 -0.10 -15.44
CA SER A 57 -14.92 0.88 -14.45
C SER A 57 -14.63 2.32 -14.86
N GLY A 58 -13.66 2.54 -15.75
CA GLY A 58 -13.16 3.86 -16.14
C GLY A 58 -12.38 4.55 -15.04
N LYS A 59 -11.95 3.83 -14.00
CA LYS A 59 -11.22 4.35 -12.85
C LYS A 59 -10.06 3.46 -12.45
N LEU A 60 -8.96 4.09 -12.05
CA LEU A 60 -7.83 3.48 -11.36
C LEU A 60 -7.83 3.96 -9.91
N VAL A 61 -8.05 3.05 -8.97
CA VAL A 61 -8.08 3.36 -7.52
C VAL A 61 -6.70 3.07 -6.93
N VAL A 62 -6.04 4.12 -6.40
CA VAL A 62 -4.69 4.03 -5.85
C VAL A 62 -4.69 4.31 -4.35
N GLY A 63 -4.17 3.37 -3.55
CA GLY A 63 -3.93 3.54 -2.13
C GLY A 63 -2.58 4.20 -1.88
N THR A 64 -2.54 5.20 -0.99
CA THR A 64 -1.34 5.95 -0.61
C THR A 64 -1.39 6.38 0.86
N GLU A 65 -0.26 6.90 1.39
CA GLU A 65 -0.15 7.51 2.73
C GLU A 65 0.39 8.94 2.59
N ALA A 66 -0.51 9.93 2.48
CA ALA A 66 -0.19 11.28 2.04
C ALA A 66 0.44 12.18 3.12
N GLN A 67 1.51 11.70 3.80
CA GLN A 67 2.37 12.45 4.72
C GLN A 67 3.85 12.05 4.57
N TYR A 68 4.27 11.73 3.34
CA TYR A 68 5.60 11.22 3.03
C TYR A 68 6.26 12.05 1.90
N ALA A 69 6.39 13.38 2.13
CA ALA A 69 7.03 14.27 1.16
C ALA A 69 8.50 13.84 0.91
N PRO A 70 8.99 13.91 -0.35
CA PRO A 70 8.36 14.49 -1.55
C PRO A 70 7.53 13.51 -2.39
N TYR A 71 7.34 12.26 -1.94
CA TYR A 71 6.67 11.21 -2.71
C TYR A 71 5.16 11.41 -2.77
N GLU A 72 4.49 11.48 -1.62
CA GLU A 72 3.07 11.68 -1.49
C GLU A 72 2.73 12.55 -0.27
N PHE A 73 2.00 13.62 -0.52
CA PHE A 73 1.56 14.55 0.51
C PHE A 73 0.32 15.34 0.04
N LYS A 74 -0.27 16.13 0.91
CA LYS A 74 -1.35 17.04 0.54
C LYS A 74 -0.82 18.47 0.46
N ASP A 75 -1.18 19.15 -0.65
CA ASP A 75 -0.89 20.57 -0.82
C ASP A 75 -1.74 21.46 0.10
N LEU A 76 -1.49 22.77 0.06
CA LEU A 76 -2.24 23.74 0.88
C LEU A 76 -3.75 23.79 0.60
N ASN A 77 -4.19 23.22 -0.53
CA ASN A 77 -5.59 23.10 -0.91
C ASN A 77 -6.16 21.70 -0.59
N ALA A 78 -5.39 20.87 0.12
CA ALA A 78 -5.70 19.47 0.41
C ALA A 78 -5.77 18.56 -0.82
N ASN A 79 -5.20 18.95 -1.96
CA ASN A 79 -5.02 18.07 -3.11
C ASN A 79 -3.83 17.14 -2.87
N PHE A 80 -3.91 15.94 -3.42
CA PHE A 80 -2.78 15.02 -3.44
C PHE A 80 -1.68 15.55 -4.37
N ALA A 81 -0.45 15.55 -3.88
CA ALA A 81 0.74 16.04 -4.55
C ALA A 81 1.94 15.11 -4.27
N GLY A 82 3.04 15.33 -4.99
CA GLY A 82 4.25 14.52 -4.86
C GLY A 82 4.54 13.70 -6.12
N CYS A 83 5.78 13.20 -6.24
CA CYS A 83 6.20 12.48 -7.44
C CYS A 83 5.49 11.12 -7.61
N ASP A 84 5.09 10.46 -6.53
CA ASP A 84 4.30 9.22 -6.59
C ASP A 84 2.87 9.50 -7.07
N MET A 85 2.29 10.63 -6.66
CA MET A 85 0.97 11.05 -7.15
C MET A 85 1.01 11.48 -8.62
N TRP A 86 2.12 12.12 -9.03
CA TRP A 86 2.36 12.40 -10.43
C TRP A 86 2.49 11.10 -11.25
N LEU A 87 3.25 10.10 -10.76
CA LEU A 87 3.38 8.79 -11.41
C LEU A 87 2.01 8.08 -11.51
N ALA A 88 1.20 8.12 -10.45
CA ALA A 88 -0.15 7.57 -10.46
C ALA A 88 -1.03 8.19 -11.55
N GLN A 89 -0.92 9.52 -11.76
CA GLN A 89 -1.64 10.23 -12.82
C GLN A 89 -1.14 9.80 -14.21
N GLN A 90 0.19 9.65 -14.41
CA GLN A 90 0.72 9.16 -15.70
C GLN A 90 0.21 7.76 -16.03
N ILE A 91 0.08 6.88 -15.03
CA ILE A 91 -0.47 5.53 -15.21
C ILE A 91 -1.95 5.60 -15.59
N ALA A 92 -2.75 6.41 -14.89
CA ALA A 92 -4.18 6.58 -15.20
C ALA A 92 -4.40 7.17 -16.60
N ASP A 93 -3.61 8.18 -17.00
CA ASP A 93 -3.65 8.80 -18.33
C ASP A 93 -3.30 7.79 -19.42
N HIS A 94 -2.26 6.96 -19.21
CA HIS A 94 -1.89 5.89 -20.14
C HIS A 94 -2.99 4.86 -20.31
N LEU A 95 -3.69 4.49 -19.24
CA LEU A 95 -4.82 3.56 -19.28
C LEU A 95 -6.10 4.18 -19.84
N GLY A 96 -6.16 5.52 -19.96
CA GLY A 96 -7.35 6.27 -20.41
C GLY A 96 -8.48 6.25 -19.38
N VAL A 97 -8.17 6.26 -18.08
CA VAL A 97 -9.13 6.20 -16.98
C VAL A 97 -8.94 7.36 -16.00
N GLU A 98 -9.93 7.60 -15.14
CA GLU A 98 -9.85 8.57 -14.05
C GLU A 98 -9.00 8.02 -12.89
N LEU A 99 -8.13 8.85 -12.31
CA LEU A 99 -7.41 8.52 -11.07
C LEU A 99 -8.27 8.82 -9.85
N GLU A 100 -8.45 7.83 -9.00
CA GLU A 100 -9.04 7.97 -7.65
C GLU A 100 -7.99 7.61 -6.60
N VAL A 101 -7.63 8.57 -5.72
CA VAL A 101 -6.62 8.36 -4.68
C VAL A 101 -7.30 8.18 -3.32
N VAL A 102 -6.91 7.12 -2.60
CA VAL A 102 -7.40 6.80 -1.26
C VAL A 102 -6.26 6.91 -0.27
N ASP A 103 -6.37 7.91 0.64
CA ASP A 103 -5.41 8.14 1.73
C ASP A 103 -5.71 7.20 2.90
N MET A 104 -4.71 6.45 3.35
CA MET A 104 -4.83 5.51 4.46
C MET A 104 -3.50 5.34 5.19
N SER A 105 -3.46 4.59 6.31
CA SER A 105 -2.20 4.26 6.96
C SER A 105 -1.34 3.36 6.06
N PHE A 106 -0.01 3.54 6.09
CA PHE A 106 0.92 2.78 5.24
C PHE A 106 0.76 1.26 5.40
N ASP A 107 0.64 0.79 6.64
CA ASP A 107 0.43 -0.64 6.95
C ASP A 107 -0.93 -1.18 6.48
N GLY A 108 -1.88 -0.30 6.16
CA GLY A 108 -3.19 -0.63 5.60
C GLY A 108 -3.21 -0.84 4.09
N ILE A 109 -2.21 -0.33 3.34
CA ILE A 109 -2.25 -0.31 1.86
C ILE A 109 -2.15 -1.73 1.29
N ILE A 110 -1.21 -2.57 1.74
CA ILE A 110 -1.08 -3.95 1.25
C ILE A 110 -2.36 -4.77 1.49
N PRO A 111 -2.98 -4.75 2.69
CA PRO A 111 -4.29 -5.34 2.90
C PRO A 111 -5.38 -4.82 1.96
N ALA A 112 -5.41 -3.51 1.69
CA ALA A 112 -6.39 -2.90 0.78
C ALA A 112 -6.20 -3.35 -0.67
N VAL A 113 -4.95 -3.46 -1.15
CA VAL A 113 -4.59 -4.03 -2.46
C VAL A 113 -5.03 -5.49 -2.54
N LYS A 114 -4.69 -6.31 -1.54
CA LYS A 114 -5.04 -7.75 -1.50
C LYS A 114 -6.55 -7.99 -1.49
N SER A 115 -7.31 -7.11 -0.85
CA SER A 115 -8.79 -7.22 -0.80
C SER A 115 -9.50 -6.63 -2.03
N GLY A 116 -8.77 -5.95 -2.92
CA GLY A 116 -9.33 -5.25 -4.07
C GLY A 116 -10.10 -3.97 -3.71
N GLN A 117 -9.87 -3.41 -2.51
CA GLN A 117 -10.37 -2.10 -2.11
C GLN A 117 -9.70 -0.99 -2.91
N VAL A 118 -8.43 -1.15 -3.23
CA VAL A 118 -7.66 -0.34 -4.18
C VAL A 118 -7.05 -1.26 -5.23
N ASP A 119 -6.82 -0.73 -6.44
CA ASP A 119 -6.25 -1.50 -7.55
C ASP A 119 -4.72 -1.55 -7.47
N LEU A 120 -4.10 -0.44 -7.11
CA LEU A 120 -2.66 -0.30 -6.91
C LEU A 120 -2.34 0.35 -5.56
N GLY A 121 -1.15 0.06 -5.02
CA GLY A 121 -0.52 0.84 -3.96
C GLY A 121 0.66 1.61 -4.53
N ILE A 122 0.67 2.94 -4.35
CA ILE A 122 1.77 3.82 -4.73
C ILE A 122 2.09 4.72 -3.52
N ALA A 123 3.15 4.38 -2.80
CA ALA A 123 3.55 5.01 -1.54
C ALA A 123 5.02 4.69 -1.25
N ALA A 124 5.90 5.00 -2.18
CA ALA A 124 7.34 4.74 -2.10
C ALA A 124 7.68 3.30 -1.66
N PHE A 125 6.88 2.31 -2.08
CA PHE A 125 7.02 0.92 -1.61
C PHE A 125 8.37 0.32 -1.99
N THR A 126 9.10 -0.11 -0.99
CA THR A 126 10.31 -0.92 -1.18
C THR A 126 9.93 -2.35 -1.54
N LYS A 127 10.52 -2.85 -2.63
CA LYS A 127 10.41 -4.26 -3.03
C LYS A 127 11.30 -5.12 -2.16
N THR A 128 10.71 -6.02 -1.37
CA THR A 128 11.43 -7.04 -0.59
C THR A 128 10.94 -8.43 -0.94
N PRO A 129 11.78 -9.49 -0.71
CA PRO A 129 11.36 -10.87 -0.94
C PRO A 129 10.09 -11.24 -0.16
N GLU A 130 9.99 -10.83 1.10
CA GLU A 130 8.86 -11.14 1.98
C GLU A 130 7.55 -10.52 1.44
N ARG A 131 7.59 -9.23 1.04
CA ARG A 131 6.43 -8.57 0.43
C ARG A 131 6.07 -9.21 -0.92
N ALA A 132 7.08 -9.65 -1.69
CA ALA A 132 6.86 -10.30 -2.98
C ALA A 132 6.19 -11.67 -2.87
N GLU A 133 6.13 -12.29 -1.69
CA GLU A 133 5.31 -13.48 -1.45
C GLU A 133 3.81 -13.13 -1.40
N GLU A 134 3.45 -11.92 -0.97
CA GLU A 134 2.07 -11.51 -0.72
C GLU A 134 1.44 -10.68 -1.82
N ILE A 135 2.24 -9.90 -2.53
CA ILE A 135 1.81 -8.94 -3.58
C ILE A 135 2.76 -9.00 -4.77
N ASP A 136 2.32 -8.46 -5.91
CA ASP A 136 3.16 -8.28 -7.09
C ASP A 136 3.69 -6.85 -7.16
N PHE A 137 4.88 -6.70 -7.74
CA PHE A 137 5.59 -5.45 -7.87
C PHE A 137 5.85 -5.11 -9.34
N SER A 138 5.78 -3.83 -9.65
CA SER A 138 6.28 -3.28 -10.92
C SER A 138 7.81 -3.38 -11.01
N ASP A 139 8.35 -2.90 -12.13
CA ASP A 139 9.74 -2.48 -12.24
C ASP A 139 10.02 -1.35 -11.23
N LEU A 140 11.31 -1.16 -10.90
CA LEU A 140 11.72 -0.10 -9.99
C LEU A 140 11.71 1.25 -10.70
N TYR A 141 11.09 2.26 -10.09
CA TYR A 141 11.11 3.63 -10.62
C TYR A 141 12.16 4.51 -9.95
N GLU A 142 12.68 4.12 -8.77
CA GLU A 142 13.71 4.85 -8.04
C GLU A 142 14.55 3.91 -7.18
N LYS A 143 15.78 4.35 -6.84
CA LYS A 143 16.63 3.73 -5.80
C LYS A 143 16.84 4.73 -4.69
N SER A 144 16.73 4.28 -3.44
CA SER A 144 16.86 5.10 -2.26
C SER A 144 17.79 4.46 -1.23
N ALA A 145 18.45 5.30 -0.45
CA ALA A 145 19.22 4.91 0.72
C ALA A 145 18.44 5.20 2.00
N GLN A 146 18.85 4.58 3.11
CA GLN A 146 18.26 4.82 4.42
C GLN A 146 19.21 5.66 5.28
N LEU A 147 18.65 6.62 6.01
CA LEU A 147 19.35 7.47 6.95
C LEU A 147 18.84 7.25 8.37
N LEU A 148 19.74 7.48 9.34
CA LEU A 148 19.34 7.74 10.72
C LEU A 148 19.39 9.26 10.91
N ILE A 149 18.22 9.89 11.16
CA ILE A 149 18.17 11.28 11.56
C ILE A 149 18.02 11.39 13.08
N VAL A 150 18.68 12.38 13.65
CA VAL A 150 18.79 12.58 15.10
C VAL A 150 18.48 14.03 15.45
N LYS A 151 18.33 14.31 16.74
CA LYS A 151 18.23 15.69 17.22
C LYS A 151 19.52 16.45 16.92
N ALA A 152 19.41 17.68 16.48
CA ALA A 152 20.57 18.55 16.19
C ALA A 152 21.53 18.62 17.38
N GLY A 153 22.81 18.45 17.09
CA GLY A 153 23.91 18.34 18.06
C GLY A 153 24.21 16.91 18.54
N ASN A 154 23.46 15.90 18.05
CA ASN A 154 23.64 14.49 18.46
C ASN A 154 24.21 13.59 17.34
N ALA A 155 24.65 14.15 16.20
CA ALA A 155 25.18 13.34 15.09
C ALA A 155 26.33 12.42 15.50
N ASP A 156 27.27 12.92 16.32
CA ASP A 156 28.38 12.13 16.86
C ASP A 156 27.98 11.23 18.01
N LEU A 157 26.98 11.62 18.80
CA LEU A 157 26.50 10.85 19.95
C LEU A 157 25.93 9.50 19.54
N TYR A 158 25.19 9.46 18.42
CA TYR A 158 24.55 8.26 17.90
C TYR A 158 25.18 7.79 16.59
N SER A 159 26.52 7.75 16.54
CA SER A 159 27.30 7.45 15.32
C SER A 159 27.67 5.98 15.15
N THR A 160 27.37 5.11 16.12
CA THR A 160 27.71 3.67 16.07
C THR A 160 26.54 2.82 16.55
N LYS A 161 26.54 1.51 16.22
CA LYS A 161 25.54 0.55 16.72
C LYS A 161 25.55 0.45 18.24
N GLU A 162 26.75 0.51 18.83
CA GLU A 162 26.94 0.46 20.29
C GLU A 162 26.35 1.68 21.00
N SER A 163 26.44 2.86 20.38
CA SER A 163 25.85 4.09 20.94
C SER A 163 24.31 4.11 20.89
N LEU A 164 23.74 3.28 20.03
CA LEU A 164 22.28 3.07 19.90
C LEU A 164 21.76 1.94 20.79
N ALA A 165 22.65 1.14 21.41
CA ALA A 165 22.25 0.03 22.28
C ALA A 165 21.43 0.54 23.48
N GLY A 166 20.26 -0.04 23.71
CA GLY A 166 19.30 0.36 24.75
C GLY A 166 18.59 1.69 24.48
N GLN A 167 18.84 2.34 23.34
CA GLN A 167 18.14 3.55 22.95
C GLN A 167 16.88 3.22 22.15
N LYS A 168 15.86 4.09 22.24
CA LYS A 168 14.69 4.02 21.37
C LYS A 168 15.03 4.59 20.00
N VAL A 169 14.83 3.80 18.95
CA VAL A 169 15.02 4.19 17.56
C VAL A 169 13.68 4.08 16.84
N GLY A 170 13.25 5.16 16.20
CA GLY A 170 11.94 5.29 15.58
C GLY A 170 11.89 4.76 14.15
N ALA A 171 10.75 4.21 13.76
CA ALA A 171 10.36 3.97 12.38
C ALA A 171 8.84 4.06 12.23
N GLN A 172 8.36 4.26 11.01
CA GLN A 172 6.94 4.14 10.72
C GLN A 172 6.54 2.65 10.73
N LYS A 173 5.39 2.38 11.31
CA LYS A 173 4.83 1.03 11.43
C LYS A 173 4.61 0.37 10.07
N GLY A 174 4.97 -0.91 9.96
CA GLY A 174 4.80 -1.71 8.75
C GLY A 174 5.82 -1.44 7.64
N THR A 175 6.86 -0.60 7.90
CA THR A 175 7.89 -0.25 6.93
C THR A 175 9.11 -1.18 6.99
N ILE A 176 9.94 -1.11 5.95
CA ILE A 176 11.24 -1.79 5.94
C ILE A 176 12.21 -1.16 6.96
N GLN A 177 12.03 0.11 7.30
CA GLN A 177 12.83 0.81 8.31
C GLN A 177 12.60 0.20 9.69
N SER A 178 11.36 -0.21 10.01
CA SER A 178 11.05 -0.97 11.21
C SER A 178 11.80 -2.31 11.25
N GLN A 179 11.81 -3.06 10.14
CA GLN A 179 12.57 -4.31 10.02
C GLN A 179 14.07 -4.06 10.08
N LEU A 180 14.56 -2.99 9.45
CA LEU A 180 15.97 -2.61 9.44
C LEU A 180 16.49 -2.32 10.86
N ILE A 181 15.71 -1.64 11.70
CA ILE A 181 16.08 -1.43 13.11
C ILE A 181 16.22 -2.78 13.81
N GLN A 182 15.29 -3.71 13.64
CA GLN A 182 15.35 -5.02 14.29
C GLN A 182 16.54 -5.87 13.84
N THR A 183 16.94 -5.75 12.57
CA THR A 183 18.01 -6.58 11.99
C THR A 183 19.40 -5.94 12.09
N ALA A 184 19.52 -4.63 11.84
CA ALA A 184 20.78 -3.92 11.82
C ALA A 184 21.15 -3.30 13.18
N LEU A 185 20.16 -3.01 14.03
CA LEU A 185 20.31 -2.42 15.37
C LEU A 185 19.62 -3.27 16.45
N PRO A 186 19.93 -4.58 16.56
CA PRO A 186 19.17 -5.52 17.39
C PRO A 186 19.19 -5.20 18.89
N ASP A 187 20.21 -4.43 19.34
CA ASP A 187 20.34 -4.01 20.74
C ASP A 187 19.60 -2.71 21.05
N SER A 188 18.97 -2.05 20.08
CA SER A 188 18.11 -0.88 20.26
C SER A 188 16.66 -1.28 20.56
N GLU A 189 15.88 -0.36 21.12
CA GLU A 189 14.44 -0.52 21.32
C GLU A 189 13.69 0.11 20.12
N LEU A 190 12.97 -0.72 19.34
CA LEU A 190 12.12 -0.22 18.26
C LEU A 190 10.97 0.60 18.82
N PHE A 191 10.79 1.82 18.30
CA PHE A 191 9.68 2.72 18.60
C PHE A 191 8.89 3.03 17.33
N GLU A 192 7.63 2.64 17.27
CA GLU A 192 6.81 2.79 16.07
C GLU A 192 5.67 3.80 16.27
N LEU A 193 5.48 4.66 15.27
CA LEU A 193 4.27 5.47 15.08
C LEU A 193 3.75 5.30 13.65
N GLU A 194 2.54 5.78 13.41
CA GLU A 194 1.91 5.70 12.08
C GLU A 194 2.45 6.75 11.09
N LYS A 195 3.05 7.84 11.59
CA LYS A 195 3.37 9.04 10.79
C LYS A 195 4.79 9.53 11.05
N TYR A 196 5.55 9.80 9.98
CA TYR A 196 6.91 10.35 10.08
C TYR A 196 6.98 11.72 10.74
N PRO A 197 6.07 12.69 10.47
CA PRO A 197 6.12 13.98 11.19
C PRO A 197 6.00 13.83 12.72
N ALA A 198 5.20 12.88 13.21
CA ALA A 198 5.11 12.60 14.63
C ALA A 198 6.41 12.01 15.20
N LEU A 199 7.05 11.08 14.47
CA LEU A 199 8.36 10.52 14.83
C LEU A 199 9.44 11.60 14.87
N ALA A 200 9.45 12.51 13.89
CA ALA A 200 10.38 13.65 13.85
C ALA A 200 10.26 14.54 15.09
N LEU A 201 9.04 14.79 15.57
CA LEU A 201 8.80 15.53 16.82
C LEU A 201 9.33 14.79 18.06
N GLU A 202 9.18 13.45 18.11
CA GLU A 202 9.74 12.63 19.20
C GLU A 202 11.26 12.73 19.25
N VAL A 203 11.94 12.74 18.08
CA VAL A 203 13.40 12.97 17.97
C VAL A 203 13.77 14.38 18.45
N GLN A 204 13.08 15.42 17.98
CA GLN A 204 13.35 16.81 18.37
C GLN A 204 13.18 17.03 19.88
N ASN A 205 12.17 16.40 20.47
CA ASN A 205 11.91 16.45 21.91
C ASN A 205 12.93 15.62 22.73
N GLY A 206 13.72 14.76 22.07
CA GLY A 206 14.68 13.87 22.75
C GLY A 206 14.02 12.68 23.45
N ASN A 207 12.79 12.31 23.07
CA ASN A 207 12.07 11.15 23.60
C ASN A 207 12.58 9.84 22.97
N ILE A 208 13.13 9.92 21.75
CA ILE A 208 13.80 8.83 21.04
C ILE A 208 15.15 9.33 20.50
N ALA A 209 16.14 8.44 20.39
CA ALA A 209 17.49 8.76 19.98
C ALA A 209 17.57 9.21 18.51
N GLY A 210 16.82 8.56 17.66
CA GLY A 210 16.78 8.87 16.22
C GLY A 210 15.63 8.20 15.51
N LEU A 211 15.51 8.48 14.22
CA LEU A 211 14.47 8.00 13.30
C LEU A 211 15.15 7.44 12.05
N VAL A 212 14.86 6.19 11.69
CA VAL A 212 15.29 5.59 10.44
C VAL A 212 14.27 5.92 9.36
N VAL A 213 14.74 6.44 8.24
CA VAL A 213 13.88 6.97 7.16
C VAL A 213 14.61 6.95 5.81
N ASP A 214 13.86 6.95 4.71
CA ASP A 214 14.41 7.20 3.37
C ASP A 214 15.14 8.53 3.31
N GLN A 215 16.25 8.58 2.56
CA GLN A 215 17.09 9.77 2.46
C GLN A 215 16.29 11.02 2.07
N ALA A 216 15.49 10.97 1.02
CA ALA A 216 14.72 12.13 0.54
C ALA A 216 13.75 12.67 1.59
N VAL A 217 13.06 11.78 2.29
CA VAL A 217 12.12 12.16 3.36
C VAL A 217 12.87 12.69 4.58
N GLY A 218 14.01 12.07 4.93
CA GLY A 218 14.89 12.56 5.99
C GLY A 218 15.39 13.98 5.71
N GLU A 219 15.83 14.27 4.48
CA GLU A 219 16.26 15.59 4.05
C GLU A 219 15.10 16.61 4.12
N SER A 220 13.88 16.24 3.72
CA SER A 220 12.68 17.09 3.86
C SER A 220 12.36 17.38 5.33
N LEU A 221 12.34 16.37 6.19
CA LEU A 221 12.12 16.53 7.63
C LEU A 221 13.17 17.42 8.30
N ILE A 222 14.44 17.31 7.90
CA ILE A 222 15.53 18.17 8.40
C ILE A 222 15.31 19.62 7.94
N ALA A 223 15.04 19.83 6.65
CA ALA A 223 14.85 21.17 6.09
C ALA A 223 13.73 21.94 6.79
N THR A 224 12.66 21.24 7.20
CA THR A 224 11.48 21.85 7.83
C THR A 224 11.53 21.84 9.37
N SER A 225 12.57 21.22 9.96
CA SER A 225 12.74 21.11 11.42
C SER A 225 13.15 22.40 12.14
N ASN A 226 13.35 23.50 11.41
CA ASN A 226 13.93 24.76 11.95
C ASN A 226 15.28 24.55 12.68
N GLY A 227 16.12 23.66 12.16
CA GLY A 227 17.42 23.30 12.75
C GLY A 227 17.30 22.36 13.96
N GLY A 228 16.17 21.71 14.16
CA GLY A 228 15.95 20.77 15.26
C GLY A 228 16.43 19.35 14.99
N LEU A 229 16.70 19.00 13.72
CA LEU A 229 17.14 17.70 13.27
C LEU A 229 18.40 17.78 12.41
N GLU A 230 19.17 16.70 12.39
CA GLU A 230 20.33 16.51 11.52
C GLU A 230 20.52 15.02 11.18
N VAL A 231 21.31 14.73 10.14
CA VAL A 231 21.71 13.37 9.82
C VAL A 231 22.75 12.90 10.83
N SER A 232 22.59 11.70 11.38
CA SER A 232 23.59 11.05 12.22
C SER A 232 24.86 10.72 11.43
N ASN A 233 26.02 10.69 12.08
CA ASN A 233 27.24 10.13 11.50
C ASN A 233 27.24 8.59 11.46
N PHE A 234 26.17 7.94 11.92
CA PHE A 234 25.93 6.52 11.68
C PHE A 234 25.50 6.29 10.23
N ALA A 235 26.11 5.29 9.60
CA ALA A 235 25.73 4.86 8.25
C ALA A 235 25.38 3.37 8.24
N PHE A 236 24.26 3.05 7.65
CA PHE A 236 23.96 1.67 7.28
C PHE A 236 24.90 1.23 6.15
N THR A 237 25.23 -0.06 6.10
CA THR A 237 25.98 -0.60 4.95
C THR A 237 25.12 -0.57 3.69
N SER A 238 25.76 -0.60 2.51
CA SER A 238 25.02 -0.64 1.23
C SER A 238 24.11 -1.86 1.12
N GLU A 239 24.48 -2.99 1.75
CA GLU A 239 23.66 -4.20 1.80
C GLU A 239 22.42 -4.01 2.68
N GLU A 240 22.55 -3.29 3.80
CA GLU A 240 21.46 -3.01 4.73
C GLU A 240 20.47 -1.95 4.20
N ALA A 241 20.93 -1.00 3.40
CA ALA A 241 20.21 0.24 3.15
C ALA A 241 19.95 0.62 1.68
N SER A 242 20.31 -0.23 0.72
CA SER A 242 20.08 0.07 -0.71
C SER A 242 18.81 -0.63 -1.19
N PHE A 243 17.76 0.16 -1.40
CA PHE A 243 16.45 -0.35 -1.77
C PHE A 243 15.93 0.31 -3.06
N GLY A 244 14.98 -0.38 -3.71
CA GLY A 244 14.29 0.15 -4.89
C GLY A 244 12.80 0.32 -4.63
N LYS A 245 12.26 1.43 -5.12
CA LYS A 245 10.83 1.74 -5.03
C LYS A 245 10.07 1.20 -6.23
N ALA A 246 8.88 0.65 -5.98
CA ALA A 246 8.01 0.08 -6.99
C ALA A 246 6.53 0.30 -6.65
N VAL A 247 5.68 0.22 -7.65
CA VAL A 247 4.22 0.15 -7.51
C VAL A 247 3.84 -1.28 -7.11
N VAL A 248 2.81 -1.42 -6.27
CA VAL A 248 2.32 -2.73 -5.82
C VAL A 248 0.90 -3.00 -6.31
N ALA A 249 0.62 -4.26 -6.63
CA ALA A 249 -0.68 -4.77 -7.05
C ALA A 249 -0.98 -6.11 -6.36
N ALA A 250 -2.24 -6.54 -6.38
CA ALA A 250 -2.60 -7.89 -5.91
C ALA A 250 -1.90 -8.97 -6.74
N LYS A 251 -1.67 -10.14 -6.14
CA LYS A 251 -1.13 -11.30 -6.85
C LYS A 251 -1.97 -11.65 -8.06
N GLY A 252 -1.31 -11.95 -9.19
CA GLY A 252 -1.95 -12.29 -10.44
C GLY A 252 -2.40 -11.07 -11.27
N SER A 253 -1.81 -9.88 -11.00
CA SER A 253 -2.10 -8.64 -11.73
C SER A 253 -1.04 -8.29 -12.77
N GLU A 254 -0.40 -9.30 -13.36
CA GLU A 254 0.72 -9.12 -14.30
C GLU A 254 0.33 -8.29 -15.53
N ASP A 255 -0.92 -8.37 -15.97
CA ASP A 255 -1.43 -7.61 -17.10
C ASP A 255 -1.52 -6.09 -16.78
N LEU A 256 -2.03 -5.71 -15.62
CA LEU A 256 -2.03 -4.32 -15.17
C LEU A 256 -0.59 -3.82 -14.93
N LEU A 257 0.25 -4.64 -14.28
CA LEU A 257 1.65 -4.27 -14.03
C LEU A 257 2.47 -4.14 -15.32
N ALA A 258 2.15 -4.84 -16.39
CA ALA A 258 2.79 -4.65 -17.70
C ALA A 258 2.52 -3.25 -18.28
N GLU A 259 1.29 -2.74 -18.15
CA GLU A 259 0.95 -1.36 -18.52
C GLU A 259 1.65 -0.34 -17.59
N VAL A 260 1.66 -0.59 -16.28
CA VAL A 260 2.40 0.22 -15.29
C VAL A 260 3.89 0.29 -15.64
N ASN A 261 4.51 -0.86 -15.95
CA ASN A 261 5.93 -0.93 -16.32
C ASN A 261 6.23 -0.18 -17.62
N THR A 262 5.28 -0.16 -18.57
CA THR A 262 5.42 0.66 -19.79
C THR A 262 5.57 2.13 -19.44
N VAL A 263 4.74 2.65 -18.53
CA VAL A 263 4.82 4.04 -18.05
C VAL A 263 6.11 4.29 -17.27
N ILE A 264 6.43 3.42 -16.29
CA ILE A 264 7.64 3.55 -15.47
C ILE A 264 8.89 3.60 -16.35
N ASN A 265 9.03 2.66 -17.30
CA ASN A 265 10.17 2.62 -18.20
C ASN A 265 10.25 3.88 -19.07
N GLN A 266 9.13 4.42 -19.53
CA GLN A 266 9.10 5.67 -20.26
C GLN A 266 9.61 6.84 -19.41
N VAL A 267 8.97 7.09 -18.25
CA VAL A 267 9.22 8.28 -17.42
C VAL A 267 10.59 8.27 -16.73
N VAL A 268 11.14 7.08 -16.46
CA VAL A 268 12.50 6.94 -15.94
C VAL A 268 13.54 7.18 -17.02
N ASN A 269 13.33 6.62 -18.23
CA ASN A 269 14.30 6.76 -19.34
C ASN A 269 14.32 8.16 -19.95
N ASP A 270 13.19 8.87 -20.00
CA ASP A 270 13.13 10.23 -20.53
C ASP A 270 13.43 11.32 -19.47
N GLY A 271 13.59 10.92 -18.21
CA GLY A 271 13.91 11.81 -17.09
C GLY A 271 12.73 12.60 -16.55
N SER A 272 11.50 12.36 -17.02
CA SER A 272 10.31 13.09 -16.56
C SER A 272 9.95 12.75 -15.12
N TYR A 273 10.23 11.51 -14.65
CA TYR A 273 10.07 11.17 -13.23
C TYR A 273 11.03 11.99 -12.34
N LEU A 274 12.31 12.11 -12.72
CA LEU A 274 13.27 12.91 -11.95
C LEU A 274 12.84 14.38 -11.88
N LYS A 275 12.34 14.93 -12.98
CA LYS A 275 11.81 16.29 -12.99
C LYS A 275 10.61 16.44 -12.07
N ALA A 276 9.67 15.49 -12.07
CA ALA A 276 8.53 15.49 -11.16
C ALA A 276 8.96 15.36 -9.68
N TYR A 277 10.02 14.60 -9.41
CA TYR A 277 10.63 14.50 -8.10
C TYR A 277 11.21 15.86 -7.64
N ASP A 278 12.00 16.52 -8.48
CA ASP A 278 12.57 17.83 -8.16
C ASP A 278 11.48 18.89 -7.91
N GLU A 279 10.44 18.92 -8.74
CA GLU A 279 9.27 19.79 -8.56
C GLU A 279 8.52 19.50 -7.25
N ALA A 280 8.41 18.22 -6.86
CA ALA A 280 7.78 17.81 -5.61
C ALA A 280 8.61 18.23 -4.38
N VAL A 281 9.95 18.13 -4.46
CA VAL A 281 10.86 18.64 -3.41
C VAL A 281 10.69 20.16 -3.23
N GLU A 282 10.69 20.93 -4.33
CA GLU A 282 10.49 22.37 -4.28
C GLU A 282 9.12 22.74 -3.69
N LEU A 283 8.06 22.04 -4.11
CA LEU A 283 6.71 22.27 -3.62
C LEU A 283 6.62 21.98 -2.11
N ALA A 284 7.10 20.82 -1.66
CA ALA A 284 7.11 20.43 -0.24
C ALA A 284 7.86 21.46 0.60
N ALA A 285 9.08 21.86 0.17
CA ALA A 285 9.87 22.88 0.86
C ALA A 285 9.15 24.23 0.95
N SER A 286 8.44 24.66 -0.10
CA SER A 286 7.65 25.90 -0.10
C SER A 286 6.51 25.90 0.90
N MET A 287 6.04 24.72 1.28
CA MET A 287 4.93 24.49 2.22
C MET A 287 5.42 24.23 3.65
N GLY A 288 6.72 24.00 3.83
CA GLY A 288 7.29 23.60 5.12
C GLY A 288 7.02 22.14 5.48
N LEU A 289 7.04 21.25 4.46
CA LEU A 289 6.88 19.80 4.58
C LEU A 289 8.20 19.06 4.36
#